data_ede8ebdb948c673b3f01dd77ca3a7444
#
_entry.id   ede8ebdb948c673b3f01dd77ca3a7444
#
_cell.length_a   1.000
_cell.length_b   1.000
_cell.length_c   1.000
_cell.angle_alpha   90.00
_cell.angle_beta   90.00
_cell.angle_gamma   90.00
#
_symmetry.space_group_name_H-M   'P 1'
#
loop_
_entity.id
_entity.type
_entity.pdbx_description
1 polymer ?
#
loop_
_entity_poly.entity_id
_entity_poly.type
_entity_poly.pdbx_seq_one_letter_code
_entity_poly.pdbx_strand_id
1 'polypeptide(L)'
;MSTNRKEEIILATLELAAEKGLAGVSMSMIADKIGIKKPSLYKHFSSKEEIVETMYQFLREQSKKNANIKPVDFSQLFQGKTAYIL
;
A
#
# COMPACT_ATOMS: atom_id res chain seq x y z
N MET A 1 -12.71 -6.39 -14.99
CA MET A 1 -12.62 -6.61 -13.85
C MET A 1 -12.63 -5.51 -13.00
N SER A 2 -13.32 -5.47 -12.13
CA SER A 2 -13.43 -4.33 -11.38
C SER A 2 -12.60 -4.43 -10.16
N THR A 3 -12.03 -3.34 -9.80
CA THR A 3 -11.25 -3.25 -8.64
C THR A 3 -12.13 -2.55 -7.65
N ASN A 4 -12.25 -3.05 -6.45
CA ASN A 4 -13.10 -2.36 -5.51
C ASN A 4 -12.34 -1.19 -4.93
N ARG A 5 -13.05 -0.33 -4.23
CA ARG A 5 -12.47 0.91 -3.72
C ARG A 5 -11.31 0.66 -2.76
N LYS A 6 -11.44 -0.38 -1.94
CA LYS A 6 -10.36 -0.66 -1.01
C LYS A 6 -9.07 -1.01 -1.73
N GLU A 7 -9.17 -1.76 -2.81
CA GLU A 7 -7.98 -2.09 -3.58
C GLU A 7 -7.39 -0.85 -4.22
N GLU A 8 -8.23 0.07 -4.69
CA GLU A 8 -7.73 1.31 -5.26
C GLU A 8 -6.96 2.10 -4.22
N ILE A 9 -7.46 2.12 -2.99
CA ILE A 9 -6.80 2.84 -1.94
C ILE A 9 -5.45 2.21 -1.62
N ILE A 10 -5.40 0.89 -1.58
CA ILE A 10 -4.17 0.19 -1.30
C ILE A 10 -3.14 0.44 -2.38
N LEU A 11 -3.56 0.38 -3.63
CA LEU A 11 -2.63 0.58 -4.73
C LEU A 11 -2.12 2.02 -4.76
N ALA A 12 -2.99 2.98 -4.48
CA ALA A 12 -2.56 4.37 -4.43
C ALA A 12 -1.54 4.57 -3.32
N THR A 13 -1.77 3.93 -2.18
CA THR A 13 -0.86 4.04 -1.06
C THR A 13 0.49 3.43 -1.42
N LEU A 14 0.48 2.31 -2.11
CA LEU A 14 1.72 1.69 -2.52
C LEU A 14 2.50 2.60 -3.47
N GLU A 15 1.82 3.20 -4.40
CA GLU A 15 2.48 4.06 -5.36
C GLU A 15 3.08 5.29 -4.68
N LEU A 16 2.33 5.89 -3.77
CA LEU A 16 2.83 7.05 -3.06
C LEU A 16 4.00 6.67 -2.16
N ALA A 17 3.92 5.50 -1.53
CA ALA A 17 5.00 5.05 -0.67
C ALA A 17 6.27 4.79 -1.47
N ALA A 18 6.10 4.31 -2.69
CA ALA A 18 7.27 4.06 -3.54
C ALA A 18 7.95 5.37 -3.92
N GLU A 19 7.17 6.43 -4.04
CA GLU A 19 7.74 7.71 -4.39
C GLU A 19 8.31 8.47 -3.21
N LYS A 20 7.62 8.47 -2.11
CA LYS A 20 7.98 9.31 -0.99
C LYS A 20 8.28 8.60 0.29
N GLY A 21 8.09 7.31 0.35
CA GLY A 21 8.23 6.57 1.60
C GLY A 21 6.92 6.66 2.38
N LEU A 22 6.64 5.65 3.18
CA LEU A 22 5.40 5.63 3.93
C LEU A 22 5.26 6.82 4.87
N ALA A 23 6.36 7.28 5.42
CA ALA A 23 6.29 8.41 6.33
C ALA A 23 5.85 9.68 5.62
N GLY A 24 6.07 9.77 4.33
CA GLY A 24 5.67 10.96 3.58
C GLY A 24 4.29 10.89 2.99
N VAL A 25 3.55 9.81 3.24
CA VAL A 25 2.23 9.66 2.67
C VAL A 25 1.18 10.06 3.69
N SER A 26 0.18 10.83 3.27
CA SER A 26 -0.90 11.22 4.16
C SER A 26 -2.23 10.78 3.59
N MET A 27 -3.26 10.78 4.42
CA MET A 27 -4.60 10.43 3.98
C MET A 27 -5.08 11.39 2.89
N SER A 28 -4.75 12.66 3.01
CA SER A 28 -5.11 13.62 1.97
C SER A 28 -4.50 13.26 0.64
N MET A 29 -3.25 12.86 0.66
CA MET A 29 -2.57 12.52 -0.58
C MET A 29 -3.19 11.29 -1.23
N ILE A 30 -3.57 10.33 -0.42
CA ILE A 30 -4.19 9.13 -0.95
C ILE A 30 -5.54 9.47 -1.57
N ALA A 31 -6.34 10.26 -0.88
CA ALA A 31 -7.66 10.63 -1.39
C ALA A 31 -7.52 11.41 -2.69
N ASP A 32 -6.57 12.34 -2.75
CA ASP A 32 -6.36 13.12 -3.96
C ASP A 32 -5.93 12.22 -5.12
N LYS A 33 -5.09 11.27 -4.85
CA LYS A 33 -4.58 10.43 -5.92
C LYS A 33 -5.68 9.63 -6.60
N ILE A 34 -6.66 9.19 -5.86
CA ILE A 34 -7.73 8.42 -6.49
C ILE A 34 -8.98 9.25 -6.73
N GLY A 35 -8.92 10.53 -6.44
CA GLY A 35 -10.01 11.42 -6.80
C GLY A 35 -11.22 11.37 -5.92
N ILE A 36 -11.06 11.08 -4.64
CA ILE A 36 -12.18 11.07 -3.72
C ILE A 36 -11.89 12.05 -2.59
N LYS A 37 -12.92 12.37 -1.82
CA LYS A 37 -12.74 13.26 -0.71
C LYS A 37 -12.34 12.52 0.52
N LYS A 38 -11.68 13.19 1.45
CA LYS A 38 -11.22 12.54 2.66
C LYS A 38 -12.31 11.81 3.42
N PRO A 39 -13.50 12.37 3.59
CA PRO A 39 -14.54 11.61 4.30
C PRO A 39 -14.86 10.27 3.65
N SER A 40 -14.79 10.20 2.33
CA SER A 40 -15.00 8.94 1.65
C SER A 40 -13.91 7.96 1.96
N LEU A 41 -12.67 8.44 2.01
CA LEU A 41 -11.55 7.57 2.34
C LEU A 41 -11.73 7.02 3.75
N TYR A 42 -12.13 7.88 4.69
CA TYR A 42 -12.28 7.44 6.06
C TYR A 42 -13.43 6.46 6.26
N LYS A 43 -14.31 6.34 5.29
CA LYS A 43 -15.33 5.32 5.38
C LYS A 43 -14.75 3.93 5.16
N HIS A 44 -13.63 3.87 4.48
CA HIS A 44 -13.03 2.58 4.19
C HIS A 44 -11.90 2.24 5.16
N PHE A 45 -11.13 3.22 5.58
CA PHE A 45 -10.02 3.00 6.49
C PHE A 45 -9.98 4.15 7.48
N SER A 46 -9.87 3.86 8.74
CA SER A 46 -9.90 4.91 9.73
C SER A 46 -8.57 5.60 9.90
N SER A 47 -7.50 5.03 9.42
CA SER A 47 -6.19 5.67 9.55
C SER A 47 -5.23 5.13 8.52
N LYS A 48 -4.12 5.81 8.36
CA LYS A 48 -3.08 5.35 7.45
C LYS A 48 -2.53 4.02 7.93
N GLU A 49 -2.42 3.85 9.23
CA GLU A 49 -1.90 2.60 9.77
C GLU A 49 -2.78 1.43 9.38
N GLU A 50 -4.08 1.63 9.35
CA GLU A 50 -4.97 0.58 8.95
C GLU A 50 -4.78 0.23 7.47
N ILE A 51 -4.54 1.23 6.64
CA ILE A 51 -4.28 1.00 5.25
C ILE A 51 -3.00 0.19 5.10
N VAL A 52 -1.98 0.54 5.86
CA VAL A 52 -0.70 -0.14 5.76
C VAL A 52 -0.84 -1.61 6.18
N GLU A 53 -1.57 -1.88 7.25
CA GLU A 53 -1.79 -3.23 7.66
C GLU A 53 -2.52 -4.04 6.60
N THR A 54 -3.55 -3.45 6.01
CA THR A 54 -4.31 -4.12 4.98
C THR A 54 -3.44 -4.35 3.74
N MET A 55 -2.56 -3.39 3.46
CA MET A 55 -1.66 -3.51 2.34
C MET A 55 -0.73 -4.71 2.52
N TYR A 56 -0.21 -4.90 3.71
CA TYR A 56 0.64 -6.04 3.97
C TYR A 56 -0.12 -7.35 3.80
N GLN A 57 -1.35 -7.40 4.27
CA GLN A 57 -2.16 -8.58 4.12
C GLN A 57 -2.44 -8.87 2.65
N PHE A 58 -2.74 -7.81 1.91
CA PHE A 58 -3.02 -7.93 0.49
C PHE A 58 -1.81 -8.52 -0.26
N LEU A 59 -0.63 -7.99 0.02
CA LEU A 59 0.57 -8.47 -0.64
C LEU A 59 0.92 -9.88 -0.23
N ARG A 60 0.66 -10.21 1.02
CA ARG A 60 0.93 -11.55 1.49
C ARG A 60 0.03 -12.57 0.81
N GLU A 61 -1.22 -12.20 0.59
CA GLU A 61 -2.13 -13.09 -0.07
C GLU A 61 -1.78 -13.28 -1.53
N GLN A 62 -1.32 -12.22 -2.17
CA GLN A 62 -0.88 -12.34 -3.56
C GLN A 62 0.31 -13.29 -3.66
N SER A 63 1.22 -13.22 -2.71
CA SER A 63 2.34 -14.11 -2.71
C SER A 63 1.91 -15.55 -2.54
N LYS A 64 0.93 -15.81 -1.69
CA LYS A 64 0.47 -17.16 -1.51
C LYS A 64 -0.20 -17.68 -2.75
N LYS A 65 -0.98 -16.86 -3.40
CA LYS A 65 -1.67 -17.31 -4.58
C LYS A 65 -0.71 -17.63 -5.69
N ASN A 66 0.42 -16.97 -5.72
CA ASN A 66 1.36 -17.21 -6.76
C ASN A 66 2.55 -17.96 -6.19
N ALA A 67 2.31 -19.10 -5.70
CA ALA A 67 3.36 -19.88 -5.06
C ALA A 67 4.53 -20.18 -5.95
N ASN A 68 4.31 -20.19 -7.25
CA ASN A 68 5.40 -20.49 -8.13
C ASN A 68 6.30 -19.30 -8.31
N ILE A 69 5.88 -18.14 -7.87
CA ILE A 69 6.64 -16.95 -8.10
C ILE A 69 7.40 -16.64 -6.87
N LYS A 70 8.60 -16.14 -7.00
CA LYS A 70 9.35 -15.81 -5.85
C LYS A 70 8.64 -14.84 -5.00
N PRO A 71 8.68 -14.98 -3.69
CA PRO A 71 8.00 -14.06 -2.80
C PRO A 71 8.57 -12.68 -2.94
N VAL A 72 7.74 -11.71 -2.74
CA VAL A 72 8.18 -10.35 -2.82
C VAL A 72 9.04 -10.07 -1.61
N ASP A 73 10.16 -9.42 -1.82
CA ASP A 73 11.02 -9.10 -0.72
C ASP A 73 10.60 -7.74 -0.22
N PHE A 74 9.78 -7.70 0.82
CA PHE A 74 9.30 -6.45 1.32
C PHE A 74 10.38 -5.56 1.87
N SER A 75 11.49 -6.12 2.26
CA SER A 75 12.53 -5.27 2.76
C SER A 75 13.03 -4.32 1.70
N GLN A 76 12.91 -4.68 0.44
CA GLN A 76 13.34 -3.80 -0.60
C GLN A 76 12.44 -2.61 -0.75
N LEU A 77 11.19 -2.74 -0.34
CA LEU A 77 10.29 -1.63 -0.47
C LEU A 77 10.58 -0.59 0.59
N PHE A 78 11.04 -1.01 1.72
CA PHE A 78 11.19 -0.08 2.77
C PHE A 78 12.56 0.41 2.96
N GLN A 79 13.57 -0.21 2.37
CA GLN A 79 14.77 0.15 2.67
C GLN A 79 15.64 0.07 1.77
N GLY A 80 15.43 0.19 0.74
CA GLY A 80 16.34 0.22 -0.08
C GLY A 80 17.64 0.33 0.48
N LYS A 81 17.89 0.76 1.53
CA LYS A 81 19.20 0.82 1.89
C LYS A 81 19.58 -0.18 2.79
N THR A 82 18.81 -0.63 3.56
CA THR A 82 19.32 -1.58 4.44
C THR A 82 19.53 -2.85 3.78
N ALA A 83 18.96 -3.02 2.66
CA ALA A 83 19.09 -4.29 2.04
C ALA A 83 20.49 -4.71 1.92
N TYR A 84 21.34 -3.79 1.76
CA TYR A 84 22.61 -4.29 1.49
C TYR A 84 23.38 -4.30 2.68
N ILE A 85 22.85 -4.07 3.71
CA ILE A 85 23.58 -4.13 4.83
C ILE A 85 23.90 -5.49 5.11
N LEU A 86 23.27 -6.36 4.57
CA LEU A 86 23.55 -7.70 4.89
C LEU A 86 24.82 -8.19 4.41
#